data_a3a1069106bb8bb25fd39a57d539a8a9
#
_entry.id   a3a1069106bb8bb25fd39a57d539a8a9
#
_cell.length_a   1.000
_cell.length_b   1.000
_cell.length_c   1.000
_cell.angle_alpha   90.00
_cell.angle_beta   90.00
_cell.angle_gamma   90.00
#
_symmetry.space_group_name_H-M   'P 1'
#
loop_
_entity.id
_entity.type
_entity.pdbx_description
1 polymer ?
#
loop_
_entity_poly.entity_id
_entity_poly.type
_entity_poly.pdbx_seq_one_letter_code
_entity_poly.pdbx_strand_id
1 'polypeptide(L)'
;MQPIRAIVVDDEPLAVRLLVEILGRFSNIEVIAECGSSVDAIKQIQRLAPDLVFLDIQMPTNSGFDVVREIQADVMPLVVFVTAYDEYALQAFDVFAVDYLLKPVDPERLTVTIEQVQERIAAKQMSEKSAVLEIAARSQSAAPRNMTPVNDAAASPLEDKLAIRDGLNTDLVPFADIDWIDAAGDYMCVHATGKTYVMRCTMKELQQRLSAGPFARIHRSTLVNLNKVQSMEALPRGESVLLLPNDVRLKVSRNFRQEVQVLHAQ
;
A
#
# COMPACT_ATOMS: atom_id res chain seq x y z
N MET A 1 -2.92 10.32 -23.46
CA MET A 1 -2.59 9.69 -22.17
C MET A 1 -1.90 8.38 -22.47
N GLN A 2 -0.91 7.96 -21.70
CA GLN A 2 -0.36 6.61 -21.85
C GLN A 2 -1.43 5.60 -21.40
N PRO A 3 -1.54 4.44 -22.07
CA PRO A 3 -2.47 3.40 -21.66
C PRO A 3 -2.09 2.86 -20.27
N ILE A 4 -3.09 2.45 -19.53
CA ILE A 4 -2.93 1.78 -18.21
C ILE A 4 -2.42 0.37 -18.50
N ARG A 5 -1.24 0.06 -17.98
CA ARG A 5 -0.58 -1.23 -18.17
C ARG A 5 -1.14 -2.24 -17.17
N ALA A 6 -1.88 -3.23 -17.68
CA ALA A 6 -2.59 -4.21 -16.86
C ALA A 6 -1.98 -5.61 -16.98
N ILE A 7 -2.02 -6.38 -15.88
CA ILE A 7 -1.77 -7.83 -15.87
C ILE A 7 -3.07 -8.53 -15.47
N VAL A 8 -3.36 -9.64 -16.14
CA VAL A 8 -4.48 -10.53 -15.80
C VAL A 8 -3.94 -11.82 -15.22
N VAL A 9 -4.46 -12.22 -14.05
CA VAL A 9 -4.00 -13.39 -13.29
C VAL A 9 -5.18 -14.27 -12.94
N ASP A 10 -5.19 -15.50 -13.46
CA ASP A 10 -6.24 -16.47 -13.22
C ASP A 10 -5.72 -17.86 -13.65
N ASP A 11 -5.94 -18.91 -12.87
CA ASP A 11 -5.50 -20.26 -13.21
C ASP A 11 -6.42 -20.94 -14.24
N GLU A 12 -7.59 -20.36 -14.51
CA GLU A 12 -8.50 -20.78 -15.56
C GLU A 12 -8.21 -20.07 -16.91
N PRO A 13 -7.61 -20.72 -17.92
CA PRO A 13 -7.25 -20.05 -19.18
C PRO A 13 -8.43 -19.45 -19.92
N LEU A 14 -9.65 -19.97 -19.73
CA LEU A 14 -10.85 -19.44 -20.35
C LEU A 14 -11.27 -18.12 -19.68
N ALA A 15 -11.18 -18.02 -18.38
CA ALA A 15 -11.47 -16.78 -17.63
C ALA A 15 -10.50 -15.66 -18.04
N VAL A 16 -9.18 -15.97 -18.14
CA VAL A 16 -8.17 -15.03 -18.66
C VAL A 16 -8.58 -14.49 -20.04
N ARG A 17 -8.87 -15.39 -20.99
CA ARG A 17 -9.23 -14.98 -22.37
C ARG A 17 -10.47 -14.10 -22.42
N LEU A 18 -11.51 -14.45 -21.67
CA LEU A 18 -12.76 -13.69 -21.62
C LEU A 18 -12.50 -12.28 -21.05
N LEU A 19 -11.74 -12.18 -19.97
CA LEU A 19 -11.43 -10.88 -19.38
C LEU A 19 -10.56 -10.03 -20.31
N VAL A 20 -9.54 -10.61 -20.95
CA VAL A 20 -8.68 -9.92 -21.93
C VAL A 20 -9.50 -9.44 -23.12
N GLU A 21 -10.45 -10.24 -23.63
CA GLU A 21 -11.34 -9.83 -24.73
C GLU A 21 -12.22 -8.62 -24.33
N ILE A 22 -12.78 -8.63 -23.11
CA ILE A 22 -13.58 -7.50 -22.61
C ILE A 22 -12.69 -6.27 -22.42
N LEU A 23 -11.50 -6.43 -21.83
CA LEU A 23 -10.54 -5.34 -21.64
C LEU A 23 -10.06 -4.74 -22.95
N GLY A 24 -9.97 -5.52 -24.01
CA GLY A 24 -9.62 -5.04 -25.35
C GLY A 24 -10.61 -4.04 -25.96
N ARG A 25 -11.79 -3.86 -25.37
CA ARG A 25 -12.76 -2.82 -25.76
C ARG A 25 -12.42 -1.44 -25.20
N PHE A 26 -11.51 -1.38 -24.22
CA PHE A 26 -11.08 -0.15 -23.56
C PHE A 26 -9.76 0.32 -24.18
N SER A 27 -9.80 1.37 -25.00
CA SER A 27 -8.60 1.90 -25.70
C SER A 27 -7.52 2.46 -24.75
N ASN A 28 -7.85 2.68 -23.49
CA ASN A 28 -6.98 3.19 -22.44
C ASN A 28 -6.36 2.10 -21.56
N ILE A 29 -6.65 0.82 -21.81
CA ILE A 29 -6.07 -0.34 -21.12
C ILE A 29 -5.17 -1.12 -22.09
N GLU A 30 -3.98 -1.48 -21.63
CA GLU A 30 -3.06 -2.36 -22.35
C GLU A 30 -2.74 -3.57 -21.46
N VAL A 31 -3.19 -4.76 -21.86
CA VAL A 31 -2.84 -5.99 -21.17
C VAL A 31 -1.41 -6.39 -21.57
N ILE A 32 -0.46 -6.26 -20.65
CA ILE A 32 0.97 -6.48 -20.90
C ILE A 32 1.45 -7.88 -20.52
N ALA A 33 0.68 -8.63 -19.74
CA ALA A 33 0.93 -10.03 -19.41
C ALA A 33 -0.34 -10.75 -18.96
N GLU A 34 -0.37 -12.05 -19.17
CA GLU A 34 -1.35 -13.00 -18.70
C GLU A 34 -0.63 -14.05 -17.85
N CYS A 35 -1.10 -14.33 -16.64
CA CYS A 35 -0.47 -15.25 -15.71
C CYS A 35 -1.47 -16.33 -15.27
N GLY A 36 -1.07 -17.60 -15.38
CA GLY A 36 -1.88 -18.76 -14.94
C GLY A 36 -1.56 -19.24 -13.53
N SER A 37 -0.76 -18.50 -12.76
CA SER A 37 -0.44 -18.88 -11.37
C SER A 37 0.03 -17.68 -10.56
N SER A 38 -0.11 -17.77 -9.23
CA SER A 38 0.38 -16.80 -8.27
C SER A 38 1.89 -16.57 -8.37
N VAL A 39 2.67 -17.62 -8.56
CA VAL A 39 4.14 -17.54 -8.67
C VAL A 39 4.58 -16.78 -9.91
N ASP A 40 3.91 -17.02 -11.04
CA ASP A 40 4.18 -16.28 -12.28
C ASP A 40 3.73 -14.83 -12.16
N ALA A 41 2.56 -14.59 -11.58
CA ALA A 41 2.05 -13.26 -11.31
C ALA A 41 3.04 -12.39 -10.53
N ILE A 42 3.56 -12.89 -9.40
CA ILE A 42 4.55 -12.17 -8.58
C ILE A 42 5.78 -11.79 -9.40
N LYS A 43 6.33 -12.73 -10.17
CA LYS A 43 7.49 -12.49 -11.04
C LYS A 43 7.23 -11.43 -12.10
N GLN A 44 6.07 -11.52 -12.79
CA GLN A 44 5.72 -10.59 -13.85
C GLN A 44 5.43 -9.19 -13.29
N ILE A 45 4.74 -9.09 -12.17
CA ILE A 45 4.46 -7.81 -11.50
C ILE A 45 5.77 -7.12 -11.10
N GLN A 46 6.70 -7.85 -10.49
CA GLN A 46 8.00 -7.30 -10.12
C GLN A 46 8.85 -6.87 -11.33
N ARG A 47 8.78 -7.63 -12.43
CA ARG A 47 9.56 -7.37 -13.65
C ARG A 47 8.99 -6.22 -14.47
N LEU A 48 7.65 -6.20 -14.64
CA LEU A 48 6.99 -5.31 -15.58
C LEU A 48 6.48 -4.02 -14.92
N ALA A 49 6.38 -3.98 -13.58
CA ALA A 49 5.82 -2.86 -12.83
C ALA A 49 4.51 -2.32 -13.45
N PRO A 50 3.41 -3.11 -13.48
CA PRO A 50 2.16 -2.71 -14.06
C PRO A 50 1.49 -1.62 -13.22
N ASP A 51 0.55 -0.90 -13.82
CA ASP A 51 -0.29 0.06 -13.12
C ASP A 51 -1.48 -0.63 -12.43
N LEU A 52 -1.96 -1.73 -13.01
CA LEU A 52 -3.17 -2.44 -12.62
C LEU A 52 -2.97 -3.95 -12.69
N VAL A 53 -3.55 -4.68 -11.74
CA VAL A 53 -3.61 -6.15 -11.76
C VAL A 53 -5.06 -6.60 -11.55
N PHE A 54 -5.58 -7.36 -12.48
CA PHE A 54 -6.79 -8.16 -12.29
C PHE A 54 -6.36 -9.51 -11.76
N LEU A 55 -6.91 -9.94 -10.62
CA LEU A 55 -6.38 -11.05 -9.85
C LEU A 55 -7.49 -11.97 -9.35
N ASP A 56 -7.47 -13.23 -9.72
CA ASP A 56 -8.33 -14.21 -9.07
C ASP A 56 -7.86 -14.47 -7.62
N ILE A 57 -8.82 -14.68 -6.75
CA ILE A 57 -8.56 -14.98 -5.34
C ILE A 57 -8.19 -16.46 -5.17
N GLN A 58 -8.93 -17.36 -5.81
CA GLN A 58 -8.69 -18.79 -5.64
C GLN A 58 -7.82 -19.35 -6.73
N MET A 59 -6.57 -19.60 -6.39
CA MET A 59 -5.60 -20.29 -7.27
C MET A 59 -4.97 -21.47 -6.52
N PRO A 60 -4.53 -22.55 -7.21
CA PRO A 60 -4.14 -23.80 -6.58
C PRO A 60 -3.01 -23.75 -5.55
N THR A 61 -2.09 -22.81 -5.66
CA THR A 61 -0.87 -22.79 -4.83
C THR A 61 -0.94 -21.74 -3.72
N ASN A 62 -1.30 -20.51 -4.07
CA ASN A 62 -1.43 -19.36 -3.16
C ASN A 62 -2.67 -18.58 -3.57
N SER A 63 -3.38 -18.01 -2.60
CA SER A 63 -4.52 -17.15 -2.89
C SER A 63 -4.08 -15.82 -3.54
N GLY A 64 -4.99 -15.13 -4.21
CA GLY A 64 -4.74 -13.78 -4.70
C GLY A 64 -4.37 -12.81 -3.57
N PHE A 65 -4.85 -13.02 -2.35
CA PHE A 65 -4.44 -12.24 -1.19
C PHE A 65 -2.96 -12.46 -0.83
N ASP A 66 -2.46 -13.69 -0.96
CA ASP A 66 -1.05 -13.99 -0.72
C ASP A 66 -0.16 -13.34 -1.78
N VAL A 67 -0.62 -13.30 -3.04
CA VAL A 67 0.06 -12.54 -4.11
C VAL A 67 0.19 -11.08 -3.71
N VAL A 68 -0.89 -10.43 -3.26
CA VAL A 68 -0.86 -9.02 -2.82
C VAL A 68 0.10 -8.80 -1.65
N ARG A 69 0.12 -9.71 -0.67
CA ARG A 69 1.04 -9.64 0.48
C ARG A 69 2.50 -9.83 0.07
N GLU A 70 2.76 -10.68 -0.90
CA GLU A 70 4.12 -11.02 -1.36
C GLU A 70 4.68 -10.00 -2.38
N ILE A 71 3.81 -9.25 -3.07
CA ILE A 71 4.22 -8.18 -3.97
C ILE A 71 4.86 -7.06 -3.15
N GLN A 72 6.18 -7.06 -3.06
CA GLN A 72 6.99 -5.95 -2.55
C GLN A 72 7.56 -5.15 -3.73
N ALA A 73 6.68 -4.64 -4.57
CA ALA A 73 7.08 -3.80 -5.69
C ALA A 73 7.44 -2.39 -5.23
N ASP A 74 8.39 -1.75 -5.91
CA ASP A 74 8.70 -0.33 -5.67
C ASP A 74 7.50 0.60 -5.96
N VAL A 75 6.55 0.17 -6.76
CA VAL A 75 5.21 0.75 -6.92
C VAL A 75 4.21 -0.38 -6.81
N MET A 76 3.40 -0.37 -5.76
CA MET A 76 2.28 -1.30 -5.63
C MET A 76 1.29 -0.99 -6.75
N PRO A 77 0.95 -1.95 -7.63
CA PRO A 77 -0.09 -1.75 -8.63
C PRO A 77 -1.46 -1.59 -7.95
N LEU A 78 -2.39 -0.97 -8.65
CA LEU A 78 -3.80 -1.07 -8.26
C LEU A 78 -4.27 -2.51 -8.47
N VAL A 79 -5.08 -3.03 -7.55
CA VAL A 79 -5.59 -4.40 -7.62
C VAL A 79 -7.11 -4.38 -7.78
N VAL A 80 -7.62 -5.18 -8.71
CA VAL A 80 -9.03 -5.51 -8.87
C VAL A 80 -9.15 -7.02 -8.75
N PHE A 81 -9.89 -7.50 -7.76
CA PHE A 81 -10.17 -8.92 -7.67
C PHE A 81 -11.26 -9.33 -8.64
N VAL A 82 -11.07 -10.50 -9.29
CA VAL A 82 -12.02 -11.09 -10.24
C VAL A 82 -12.20 -12.56 -9.88
N THR A 83 -13.30 -12.94 -9.24
CA THR A 83 -13.47 -14.28 -8.67
C THR A 83 -14.90 -14.80 -8.79
N ALA A 84 -15.09 -16.11 -8.69
CA ALA A 84 -16.41 -16.74 -8.65
C ALA A 84 -17.09 -16.67 -7.27
N TYR A 85 -16.41 -16.22 -6.24
CA TYR A 85 -16.85 -16.29 -4.84
C TYR A 85 -17.19 -14.90 -4.31
N ASP A 86 -18.35 -14.73 -3.71
CA ASP A 86 -18.83 -13.49 -3.11
C ASP A 86 -18.39 -13.29 -1.66
N GLU A 87 -18.06 -14.36 -0.97
CA GLU A 87 -17.69 -14.38 0.45
C GLU A 87 -16.39 -13.64 0.77
N TYR A 88 -15.50 -13.43 -0.20
CA TYR A 88 -14.22 -12.75 0.00
C TYR A 88 -14.28 -11.22 -0.20
N ALA A 89 -15.46 -10.67 -0.51
CA ALA A 89 -15.60 -9.24 -0.75
C ALA A 89 -15.12 -8.39 0.44
N LEU A 90 -15.42 -8.80 1.68
CA LEU A 90 -14.96 -8.11 2.88
C LEU A 90 -13.43 -8.15 3.01
N GLN A 91 -12.80 -9.30 2.71
CA GLN A 91 -11.33 -9.44 2.76
C GLN A 91 -10.62 -8.63 1.66
N ALA A 92 -11.28 -8.40 0.53
CA ALA A 92 -10.76 -7.54 -0.53
C ALA A 92 -10.62 -6.08 -0.07
N PHE A 93 -11.49 -5.62 0.83
CA PHE A 93 -11.33 -4.32 1.48
C PHE A 93 -10.10 -4.26 2.39
N ASP A 94 -9.75 -5.35 3.09
CA ASP A 94 -8.59 -5.41 3.99
C ASP A 94 -7.26 -5.28 3.23
N VAL A 95 -7.22 -5.66 1.96
CA VAL A 95 -6.03 -5.53 1.09
C VAL A 95 -6.14 -4.37 0.08
N PHE A 96 -7.14 -3.49 0.25
CA PHE A 96 -7.31 -2.23 -0.51
C PHE A 96 -7.40 -2.39 -2.01
N ALA A 97 -8.06 -3.45 -2.45
CA ALA A 97 -8.44 -3.58 -3.85
C ALA A 97 -9.21 -2.32 -4.31
N VAL A 98 -9.02 -1.94 -5.55
CA VAL A 98 -9.81 -0.85 -6.16
C VAL A 98 -11.26 -1.28 -6.24
N ASP A 99 -11.47 -2.55 -6.58
CA ASP A 99 -12.79 -3.11 -6.77
C ASP A 99 -12.76 -4.65 -6.66
N TYR A 100 -13.97 -5.23 -6.64
CA TYR A 100 -14.25 -6.64 -6.55
C TYR A 100 -15.30 -7.02 -7.59
N LEU A 101 -14.93 -7.88 -8.53
CA LEU A 101 -15.78 -8.31 -9.64
C LEU A 101 -16.10 -9.79 -9.52
N LEU A 102 -17.38 -10.14 -9.64
CA LEU A 102 -17.81 -11.53 -9.69
C LEU A 102 -17.74 -12.06 -11.13
N LYS A 103 -17.29 -13.30 -11.29
CA LYS A 103 -17.38 -14.06 -12.55
C LYS A 103 -18.81 -14.61 -12.71
N PRO A 104 -19.43 -14.53 -13.89
CA PRO A 104 -18.91 -13.91 -15.12
C PRO A 104 -18.87 -12.38 -15.02
N VAL A 105 -17.79 -11.76 -15.49
CA VAL A 105 -17.61 -10.31 -15.39
C VAL A 105 -18.63 -9.58 -16.25
N ASP A 106 -19.44 -8.75 -15.60
CA ASP A 106 -20.37 -7.86 -16.29
C ASP A 106 -19.61 -6.69 -16.93
N PRO A 107 -19.76 -6.46 -18.25
CA PRO A 107 -19.09 -5.38 -18.96
C PRO A 107 -19.45 -3.97 -18.42
N GLU A 108 -20.69 -3.74 -17.97
CA GLU A 108 -21.10 -2.46 -17.41
C GLU A 108 -20.42 -2.22 -16.07
N ARG A 109 -20.37 -3.25 -15.22
CA ARG A 109 -19.67 -3.21 -13.93
C ARG A 109 -18.16 -2.99 -14.10
N LEU A 110 -17.56 -3.66 -15.10
CA LEU A 110 -16.14 -3.44 -15.42
C LEU A 110 -15.88 -1.99 -15.89
N THR A 111 -16.80 -1.38 -16.61
CA THR A 111 -16.66 0.03 -17.02
C THR A 111 -16.54 0.95 -15.82
N VAL A 112 -17.40 0.79 -14.81
CA VAL A 112 -17.34 1.55 -13.55
C VAL A 112 -16.01 1.32 -12.82
N THR A 113 -15.54 0.06 -12.79
CA THR A 113 -14.25 -0.29 -12.20
C THR A 113 -13.09 0.42 -12.90
N ILE A 114 -13.09 0.46 -14.24
CA ILE A 114 -12.04 1.14 -15.02
C ILE A 114 -12.05 2.65 -14.77
N GLU A 115 -13.22 3.27 -14.64
CA GLU A 115 -13.34 4.69 -14.27
C GLU A 115 -12.72 4.97 -12.90
N GLN A 116 -13.01 4.14 -11.89
CA GLN A 116 -12.39 4.26 -10.56
C GLN A 116 -10.86 4.07 -10.60
N VAL A 117 -10.36 3.13 -11.40
CA VAL A 117 -8.92 2.93 -11.63
C VAL A 117 -8.29 4.21 -12.21
N GLN A 118 -8.93 4.81 -13.22
CA GLN A 118 -8.44 6.05 -13.86
C GLN A 118 -8.38 7.20 -12.88
N GLU A 119 -9.41 7.40 -12.07
CA GLU A 119 -9.46 8.43 -11.04
C GLU A 119 -8.31 8.27 -10.03
N ARG A 120 -8.05 7.03 -9.57
CA ARG A 120 -6.96 6.74 -8.63
C ARG A 120 -5.59 6.98 -9.25
N ILE A 121 -5.36 6.59 -10.52
CA ILE A 121 -4.10 6.87 -11.22
C ILE A 121 -3.89 8.37 -11.41
N ALA A 122 -4.93 9.12 -11.78
CA ALA A 122 -4.86 10.57 -11.96
C ALA A 122 -4.55 11.27 -10.62
N ALA A 123 -5.19 10.88 -9.53
CA ALA A 123 -4.92 11.42 -8.20
C ALA A 123 -3.48 11.19 -7.76
N LYS A 124 -2.94 9.98 -8.00
CA LYS A 124 -1.55 9.61 -7.71
C LYS A 124 -0.56 10.50 -8.49
N GLN A 125 -0.78 10.68 -9.78
CA GLN A 125 0.07 11.53 -10.63
C GLN A 125 0.04 13.01 -10.21
N MET A 126 -1.11 13.53 -9.78
CA MET A 126 -1.21 14.89 -9.26
C MET A 126 -0.45 15.08 -7.95
N SER A 127 -0.50 14.11 -7.05
CA SER A 127 0.24 14.13 -5.79
C SER A 127 1.77 14.10 -6.02
N GLU A 128 2.24 13.27 -6.96
CA GLU A 128 3.66 13.21 -7.33
C GLU A 128 4.16 14.52 -7.97
N LYS A 129 3.37 15.14 -8.85
CA LYS A 129 3.70 16.43 -9.47
C LYS A 129 3.76 17.56 -8.44
N SER A 130 2.82 17.59 -7.48
CA SER A 130 2.81 18.57 -6.40
C SER A 130 4.05 18.46 -5.51
N ALA A 131 4.46 17.22 -5.17
CA ALA A 131 5.66 16.97 -4.38
C ALA A 131 6.94 17.42 -5.10
N VAL A 132 7.06 17.21 -6.40
CA VAL A 132 8.20 17.67 -7.22
C VAL A 132 8.26 19.19 -7.29
N LEU A 133 7.12 19.86 -7.45
CA LEU A 133 7.03 21.33 -7.45
C LEU A 133 7.42 21.94 -6.10
N GLU A 134 7.02 21.34 -4.98
CA GLU A 134 7.44 21.79 -3.65
C GLU A 134 8.93 21.63 -3.42
N ILE A 135 9.55 20.55 -3.89
CA ILE A 135 11.00 20.34 -3.80
C ILE A 135 11.74 21.40 -4.65
N ALA A 136 11.26 21.67 -5.86
CA ALA A 136 11.84 22.70 -6.73
C ALA A 136 11.71 24.12 -6.15
N ALA A 137 10.58 24.44 -5.50
CA ALA A 137 10.36 25.72 -4.84
C ALA A 137 11.24 25.90 -3.60
N ARG A 138 11.52 24.83 -2.84
CA ARG A 138 12.42 24.85 -1.68
C ARG A 138 13.88 25.00 -2.06
N SER A 139 14.30 24.57 -3.24
CA SER A 139 15.68 24.72 -3.74
C SER A 139 16.02 26.17 -4.13
N GLN A 140 15.03 27.05 -4.29
CA GLN A 140 15.22 28.44 -4.69
C GLN A 140 15.12 29.46 -3.54
N SER A 141 14.78 29.03 -2.32
CA SER A 141 14.67 29.93 -1.16
C SER A 141 15.54 29.48 0.01
N ALA A 142 16.84 29.48 -0.18
CA ALA A 142 17.80 29.35 0.92
C ALA A 142 18.11 30.72 1.50
N ALA A 143 17.30 31.16 2.47
CA ALA A 143 17.69 32.21 3.40
C ALA A 143 17.49 31.69 4.83
N PRO A 144 18.49 31.80 5.71
CA PRO A 144 18.40 31.25 7.05
C PRO A 144 17.46 32.11 7.90
N ARG A 145 16.34 31.55 8.31
CA ARG A 145 15.52 32.15 9.36
C ARG A 145 15.93 31.56 10.68
N ASN A 146 16.57 32.40 11.51
CA ASN A 146 16.75 32.18 12.94
C ASN A 146 15.40 31.89 13.60
N MET A 147 15.24 30.69 14.13
CA MET A 147 14.16 30.36 15.05
C MET A 147 14.76 30.20 16.44
N THR A 148 14.50 31.16 17.29
CA THR A 148 14.67 31.03 18.75
C THR A 148 13.74 29.92 19.27
N PRO A 149 14.21 29.07 20.21
CA PRO A 149 13.36 28.06 20.83
C PRO A 149 12.41 28.72 21.82
N VAL A 150 11.13 28.67 21.58
CA VAL A 150 10.12 28.93 22.61
C VAL A 150 9.82 27.59 23.28
N ASN A 151 10.29 27.48 24.49
CA ASN A 151 10.01 26.41 25.40
C ASN A 151 8.66 26.71 26.06
N ASP A 152 7.64 25.92 25.77
CA ASP A 152 6.47 25.84 26.66
C ASP A 152 5.93 24.41 26.68
N ALA A 153 6.20 23.79 27.81
CA ALA A 153 5.76 22.46 28.17
C ALA A 153 4.32 22.53 28.67
N ALA A 154 3.38 22.08 27.85
CA ALA A 154 2.11 21.55 28.30
C ALA A 154 1.66 20.48 27.31
N ALA A 155 1.95 19.21 27.64
CA ALA A 155 1.51 18.06 26.87
C ALA A 155 -0.03 18.07 26.75
N SER A 156 -0.53 18.26 25.55
CA SER A 156 -1.95 18.12 25.25
C SER A 156 -2.34 16.64 25.31
N PRO A 157 -3.51 16.26 25.85
CA PRO A 157 -3.94 14.84 25.99
C PRO A 157 -4.09 14.05 24.68
N LEU A 158 -3.75 14.64 23.54
CA LEU A 158 -3.87 14.04 22.20
C LEU A 158 -2.50 13.72 21.56
N GLU A 159 -1.38 14.06 22.21
CA GLU A 159 -0.05 13.91 21.59
C GLU A 159 0.38 12.46 21.34
N ASP A 160 -0.22 11.50 22.06
CA ASP A 160 0.12 10.07 21.95
C ASP A 160 -0.97 9.22 21.28
N LYS A 161 -1.90 9.84 20.54
CA LYS A 161 -3.01 9.13 19.87
C LYS A 161 -3.16 9.56 18.42
N LEU A 162 -3.40 8.58 17.56
CA LEU A 162 -3.77 8.81 16.17
C LEU A 162 -5.31 8.88 16.04
N ALA A 163 -5.82 10.01 15.57
CA ALA A 163 -7.24 10.15 15.26
C ALA A 163 -7.52 9.58 13.86
N ILE A 164 -8.35 8.55 13.80
CA ILE A 164 -8.76 7.87 12.56
C ILE A 164 -10.26 8.07 12.39
N ARG A 165 -10.66 8.68 11.27
CA ARG A 165 -12.07 8.91 10.95
C ARG A 165 -12.59 7.78 10.08
N ASP A 166 -13.69 7.16 10.53
CA ASP A 166 -14.47 6.19 9.78
C ASP A 166 -15.92 6.67 9.70
N GLY A 167 -16.25 7.29 8.57
CA GLY A 167 -17.55 7.92 8.37
C GLY A 167 -17.86 9.00 9.42
N LEU A 168 -18.86 8.76 10.27
CA LEU A 168 -19.29 9.67 11.36
C LEU A 168 -18.52 9.46 12.67
N ASN A 169 -17.76 8.37 12.78
CA ASN A 169 -17.02 8.03 13.99
C ASN A 169 -15.55 8.47 13.88
N THR A 170 -14.95 8.78 15.02
CA THR A 170 -13.50 9.04 15.13
C THR A 170 -12.93 8.14 16.20
N ASP A 171 -12.12 7.17 15.79
CA ASP A 171 -11.36 6.32 16.70
C ASP A 171 -10.07 7.03 17.09
N LEU A 172 -9.77 7.08 18.39
CA LEU A 172 -8.52 7.60 18.93
C LEU A 172 -7.63 6.43 19.32
N VAL A 173 -6.72 6.05 18.44
CA VAL A 173 -5.83 4.90 18.62
C VAL A 173 -4.53 5.36 19.29
N PRO A 174 -4.20 4.87 20.51
CA PRO A 174 -2.93 5.19 21.17
C PRO A 174 -1.74 4.72 20.33
N PHE A 175 -0.67 5.51 20.27
CA PHE A 175 0.57 5.14 19.57
C PHE A 175 1.16 3.82 20.08
N ALA A 176 1.02 3.56 21.38
CA ALA A 176 1.47 2.32 21.99
C ALA A 176 0.74 1.07 21.48
N ASP A 177 -0.49 1.22 20.98
CA ASP A 177 -1.30 0.12 20.47
C ASP A 177 -1.06 -0.16 18.98
N ILE A 178 -0.44 0.80 18.28
CA ILE A 178 -0.12 0.65 16.85
C ILE A 178 1.12 -0.22 16.70
N ASP A 179 0.99 -1.30 15.95
CA ASP A 179 2.09 -2.23 15.67
C ASP A 179 2.87 -1.79 14.43
N TRP A 180 2.18 -1.53 13.34
CA TRP A 180 2.75 -1.06 12.08
C TRP A 180 1.66 -0.42 11.21
N ILE A 181 2.08 0.29 10.16
CA ILE A 181 1.18 0.98 9.22
C ILE A 181 1.71 0.78 7.82
N ASP A 182 0.85 0.42 6.89
CA ASP A 182 1.18 0.33 5.47
C ASP A 182 0.26 1.19 4.60
N ALA A 183 0.81 1.59 3.46
CA ALA A 183 0.08 2.33 2.46
C ALA A 183 -0.53 1.36 1.45
N ALA A 184 -1.81 1.52 1.21
CA ALA A 184 -2.54 0.82 0.17
C ALA A 184 -3.27 1.84 -0.72
N GLY A 185 -2.65 2.20 -1.83
CA GLY A 185 -3.13 3.29 -2.67
C GLY A 185 -3.18 4.62 -1.92
N ASP A 186 -4.37 5.24 -1.87
CA ASP A 186 -4.60 6.52 -1.18
C ASP A 186 -4.92 6.39 0.31
N TYR A 187 -4.89 5.17 0.84
CA TYR A 187 -5.25 4.88 2.22
C TYR A 187 -4.06 4.37 3.01
N MET A 188 -4.06 4.65 4.30
CA MET A 188 -3.14 4.09 5.28
C MET A 188 -3.88 3.10 6.15
N CYS A 189 -3.32 1.90 6.28
CA CYS A 189 -3.81 0.84 7.13
C CYS A 189 -3.03 0.86 8.42
N VAL A 190 -3.70 1.17 9.47
CA VAL A 190 -3.12 1.22 10.81
C VAL A 190 -3.45 -0.08 11.52
N HIS A 191 -2.45 -0.94 11.69
CA HIS A 191 -2.60 -2.20 12.40
C HIS A 191 -2.31 -1.98 13.88
N ALA A 192 -3.31 -2.19 14.71
CA ALA A 192 -3.24 -1.94 16.14
C ALA A 192 -3.99 -3.03 16.93
N THR A 193 -3.32 -3.73 17.83
CA THR A 193 -3.92 -4.73 18.73
C THR A 193 -4.84 -5.74 18.03
N GLY A 194 -4.41 -6.23 16.84
CA GLY A 194 -5.17 -7.23 16.07
C GLY A 194 -6.36 -6.69 15.28
N LYS A 195 -6.57 -5.36 15.28
CA LYS A 195 -7.56 -4.66 14.46
C LYS A 195 -6.85 -3.78 13.42
N THR A 196 -7.40 -3.70 12.22
CA THR A 196 -6.92 -2.78 11.18
C THR A 196 -7.87 -1.61 11.04
N TYR A 197 -7.35 -0.41 11.16
CA TYR A 197 -8.06 0.83 10.90
C TYR A 197 -7.60 1.42 9.57
N VAL A 198 -8.50 2.11 8.89
CA VAL A 198 -8.24 2.69 7.58
C VAL A 198 -8.41 4.20 7.63
N MET A 199 -7.42 4.93 7.11
CA MET A 199 -7.55 6.38 7.01
C MET A 199 -7.00 6.88 5.68
N ARG A 200 -7.63 7.91 5.14
CA ARG A 200 -7.15 8.57 3.92
C ARG A 200 -6.19 9.70 4.29
N CYS A 201 -4.91 9.48 4.07
CA CYS A 201 -3.88 10.50 4.19
C CYS A 201 -2.62 10.06 3.44
N THR A 202 -1.70 10.99 3.23
CA THR A 202 -0.39 10.65 2.64
C THR A 202 0.55 10.10 3.70
N MET A 203 1.53 9.29 3.27
CA MET A 203 2.59 8.78 4.16
C MET A 203 3.36 9.92 4.85
N LYS A 204 3.55 11.05 4.17
CA LYS A 204 4.22 12.24 4.72
C LYS A 204 3.42 12.89 5.87
N GLU A 205 2.11 13.07 5.67
CA GLU A 205 1.23 13.59 6.72
C GLU A 205 1.19 12.64 7.92
N LEU A 206 1.14 11.33 7.66
CA LEU A 206 1.14 10.33 8.72
C LEU A 206 2.46 10.36 9.52
N GLN A 207 3.61 10.45 8.86
CA GLN A 207 4.90 10.61 9.53
C GLN A 207 4.96 11.88 10.41
N GLN A 208 4.36 12.97 9.96
CA GLN A 208 4.28 14.19 10.76
C GLN A 208 3.41 14.01 12.00
N ARG A 209 2.26 13.33 11.88
CA ARG A 209 1.35 13.04 13.00
C ARG A 209 1.97 12.08 14.02
N LEU A 210 2.82 11.15 13.55
CA LEU A 210 3.48 10.14 14.37
C LEU A 210 4.90 10.56 14.82
N SER A 211 5.30 11.80 14.55
CA SER A 211 6.66 12.28 14.83
C SER A 211 7.05 12.27 16.32
N ALA A 212 6.06 12.33 17.23
CA ALA A 212 6.27 12.23 18.67
C ALA A 212 6.42 10.78 19.17
N GLY A 213 6.08 9.79 18.33
CA GLY A 213 6.09 8.37 18.68
C GLY A 213 7.31 7.61 18.16
N PRO A 214 7.49 6.35 18.59
CA PRO A 214 8.63 5.50 18.22
C PRO A 214 8.43 4.85 16.85
N PHE A 215 8.07 5.62 15.83
CA PHE A 215 7.80 5.12 14.49
C PHE A 215 8.96 5.37 13.55
N ALA A 216 9.39 4.31 12.86
CA ALA A 216 10.40 4.38 11.80
C ALA A 216 9.80 3.99 10.45
N ARG A 217 10.22 4.68 9.40
CA ARG A 217 9.89 4.28 8.03
C ARG A 217 10.86 3.20 7.58
N ILE A 218 10.36 2.02 7.24
CA ILE A 218 11.15 0.87 6.82
C ILE A 218 11.03 0.56 5.33
N HIS A 219 9.98 1.07 4.73
CA HIS A 219 9.72 1.02 3.30
C HIS A 219 9.02 2.32 2.87
N ARG A 220 9.04 2.65 1.58
CA ARG A 220 8.31 3.84 1.10
C ARG A 220 6.81 3.80 1.41
N SER A 221 6.25 2.60 1.59
CA SER A 221 4.85 2.35 1.94
C SER A 221 4.65 1.85 3.36
N THR A 222 5.67 1.75 4.21
CA THR A 222 5.51 1.10 5.53
C THR A 222 6.22 1.86 6.63
N LEU A 223 5.49 2.12 7.72
CA LEU A 223 5.97 2.60 9.01
C LEU A 223 5.85 1.46 10.03
N VAL A 224 6.79 1.33 10.92
CA VAL A 224 6.76 0.35 12.02
C VAL A 224 6.94 1.05 13.36
N ASN A 225 6.24 0.57 14.37
CA ASN A 225 6.50 0.96 15.75
C ASN A 225 7.72 0.18 16.27
N LEU A 226 8.82 0.86 16.51
CA LEU A 226 10.08 0.23 16.95
C LEU A 226 9.94 -0.49 18.28
N ASN A 227 9.04 -0.04 19.17
CA ASN A 227 8.80 -0.69 20.46
C ASN A 227 8.06 -2.05 20.32
N LYS A 228 7.50 -2.34 19.15
CA LYS A 228 6.81 -3.61 18.85
C LYS A 228 7.72 -4.62 18.16
N VAL A 229 8.91 -4.22 17.74
CA VAL A 229 9.86 -5.11 17.07
C VAL A 229 10.43 -6.10 18.08
N GLN A 230 10.26 -7.37 17.84
CA GLN A 230 10.78 -8.47 18.69
C GLN A 230 12.21 -8.86 18.30
N SER A 231 12.49 -8.91 17.02
CA SER A 231 13.82 -9.23 16.50
C SER A 231 14.02 -8.67 15.08
N MET A 232 15.29 -8.56 14.68
CA MET A 232 15.67 -8.20 13.33
C MET A 232 16.63 -9.25 12.77
N GLU A 233 16.28 -9.81 11.62
CA GLU A 233 17.08 -10.78 10.88
C GLU A 233 17.76 -10.09 9.69
N ALA A 234 19.08 -10.21 9.59
CA ALA A 234 19.80 -9.73 8.42
C ALA A 234 19.68 -10.75 7.28
N LEU A 235 19.30 -10.29 6.10
CA LEU A 235 19.21 -11.10 4.89
C LEU A 235 20.43 -10.88 3.97
N PRO A 236 20.72 -11.85 3.06
CA PRO A 236 21.73 -11.66 2.02
C PRO A 236 21.47 -10.39 1.20
N ARG A 237 22.52 -9.73 0.72
CA ARG A 237 22.49 -8.49 -0.07
C ARG A 237 22.14 -7.23 0.71
N GLY A 238 22.20 -7.24 2.05
CA GLY A 238 22.00 -6.04 2.88
C GLY A 238 20.54 -5.65 3.12
N GLU A 239 19.62 -6.54 2.90
CA GLU A 239 18.23 -6.40 3.34
C GLU A 239 18.07 -6.89 4.78
N SER A 240 17.00 -6.51 5.46
CA SER A 240 16.67 -6.97 6.81
C SER A 240 15.17 -7.23 6.91
N VAL A 241 14.79 -8.12 7.81
CA VAL A 241 13.39 -8.40 8.16
C VAL A 241 13.20 -8.13 9.64
N LEU A 242 12.18 -7.37 9.97
CA LEU A 242 11.73 -7.17 11.34
C LEU A 242 10.64 -8.18 11.66
N LEU A 243 10.74 -8.82 12.82
CA LEU A 243 9.73 -9.71 13.35
C LEU A 243 8.93 -8.95 14.42
N LEU A 244 7.61 -8.95 14.27
CA LEU A 244 6.65 -8.35 15.20
C LEU A 244 5.81 -9.45 15.87
N PRO A 245 4.97 -9.13 16.86
CA PRO A 245 4.00 -10.06 17.42
C PRO A 245 3.11 -10.71 16.35
N ASN A 246 2.60 -11.92 16.63
CA ASN A 246 1.76 -12.71 15.73
C ASN A 246 2.46 -13.13 14.42
N ASP A 247 3.78 -13.34 14.45
CA ASP A 247 4.61 -13.77 13.32
C ASP A 247 4.57 -12.82 12.10
N VAL A 248 4.22 -11.54 12.33
CA VAL A 248 4.26 -10.52 11.28
C VAL A 248 5.71 -10.22 10.91
N ARG A 249 6.05 -10.39 9.63
CA ARG A 249 7.38 -10.15 9.08
C ARG A 249 7.36 -8.95 8.15
N LEU A 250 8.11 -7.92 8.49
CA LEU A 250 8.22 -6.70 7.69
C LEU A 250 9.62 -6.56 7.12
N LYS A 251 9.72 -6.42 5.80
CA LYS A 251 11.00 -6.23 5.12
C LYS A 251 11.44 -4.78 5.18
N VAL A 252 12.71 -4.55 5.56
CA VAL A 252 13.33 -3.23 5.54
C VAL A 252 14.00 -3.00 4.20
N SER A 253 13.55 -1.99 3.46
CA SER A 253 14.18 -1.59 2.20
C SER A 253 15.54 -0.95 2.45
N ARG A 254 16.49 -1.14 1.53
CA ARG A 254 17.88 -0.65 1.63
C ARG A 254 17.97 0.85 1.93
N ASN A 255 17.07 1.64 1.36
CA ASN A 255 17.05 3.09 1.50
C ASN A 255 16.62 3.55 2.90
N PHE A 256 15.98 2.68 3.69
CA PHE A 256 15.45 2.98 5.01
C PHE A 256 16.20 2.23 6.14
N ARG A 257 17.31 1.57 5.82
CA ARG A 257 18.10 0.81 6.81
C ARG A 257 18.60 1.67 7.97
N GLN A 258 18.90 2.93 7.71
CA GLN A 258 19.40 3.85 8.74
C GLN A 258 18.34 4.14 9.82
N GLU A 259 17.06 4.14 9.46
CA GLU A 259 15.95 4.40 10.38
C GLU A 259 15.81 3.33 11.46
N VAL A 260 16.28 2.10 11.21
CA VAL A 260 16.20 0.98 12.14
C VAL A 260 17.54 0.67 12.84
N GLN A 261 18.59 1.44 12.58
CA GLN A 261 19.90 1.25 13.23
C GLN A 261 19.85 1.41 14.75
N VAL A 262 18.89 2.15 15.26
CA VAL A 262 18.64 2.31 16.72
C VAL A 262 18.39 0.94 17.38
N LEU A 263 17.85 -0.04 16.66
CA LEU A 263 17.62 -1.41 17.16
C LEU A 263 18.92 -2.23 17.33
N HIS A 264 20.04 -1.79 16.72
CA HIS A 264 21.35 -2.45 16.87
C HIS A 264 22.16 -1.92 18.07
N ALA A 265 21.73 -0.82 18.67
CA ALA A 265 22.47 -0.13 19.73
C ALA A 265 21.99 -0.49 21.14
N GLN A 266 21.07 -1.40 21.27
CA GLN A 266 20.64 -2.03 22.52
C GLN A 266 21.09 -3.49 22.55
#